data_526f3696e6762f5e59ab47f56b374c61
#
_entry.id   526f3696e6762f5e59ab47f56b374c61
#
_cell.length_a   1.000
_cell.length_b   1.000
_cell.length_c   1.000
_cell.angle_alpha   90.00
_cell.angle_beta   90.00
_cell.angle_gamma   90.00
#
_symmetry.space_group_name_H-M   'P 1'
#
loop_
_entity.id
_entity.type
_entity.pdbx_description
1 polymer ?
#
loop_
_entity_poly.entity_id
_entity_poly.type
_entity_poly.pdbx_seq_one_letter_code
_entity_poly.pdbx_strand_id
1 'polypeptide(L)'
;MGNPAGRVTDICGGSITTSNAVNVNITGLEPATLNSKIAGHGDSPHSAPVIVSSSNSVFSGGIGLSKAGDVGSCGHSISTYSSNVNIGA
;
A
#
# COMPACT_ATOMS: atom_id res chain seq x y z
N MET A 1 -6.14 -3.44 -18.05
CA MET A 1 -5.53 -4.20 -17.04
C MET A 1 -4.89 -3.33 -16.00
N GLY A 2 -5.02 -3.47 -14.81
CA GLY A 2 -4.36 -2.74 -13.77
C GLY A 2 -3.38 -3.63 -13.03
N ASN A 3 -2.88 -3.14 -11.92
CA ASN A 3 -2.06 -3.90 -11.00
C ASN A 3 -2.90 -4.27 -9.78
N PRO A 4 -2.64 -5.43 -9.14
CA PRO A 4 -3.37 -5.82 -7.94
C PRO A 4 -3.24 -4.77 -6.84
N ALA A 5 -4.34 -4.52 -6.14
CA ALA A 5 -4.35 -3.54 -5.05
C ALA A 5 -3.63 -4.07 -3.81
N GLY A 6 -2.82 -3.20 -3.18
CA GLY A 6 -2.25 -3.48 -1.88
C GLY A 6 -3.26 -3.21 -0.76
N ARG A 7 -3.07 -3.86 0.39
CA ARG A 7 -3.99 -3.75 1.52
C ARG A 7 -3.22 -3.70 2.82
N VAL A 8 -3.89 -3.23 3.87
CA VAL A 8 -3.36 -3.40 5.23
C VAL A 8 -3.14 -4.90 5.45
N THR A 9 -2.04 -5.26 6.04
CA THR A 9 -1.47 -6.59 6.27
C THR A 9 -0.68 -7.15 5.09
N ASP A 10 -0.78 -6.56 3.90
CA ASP A 10 0.10 -6.95 2.80
C ASP A 10 1.53 -6.49 3.10
N ILE A 11 2.47 -7.07 2.38
CA ILE A 11 3.90 -6.92 2.68
C ILE A 11 4.57 -5.91 1.76
N CYS A 12 5.30 -4.99 2.36
CA CYS A 12 6.15 -4.02 1.67
C CYS A 12 7.47 -3.96 2.44
N GLY A 13 8.18 -5.11 2.51
CA GLY A 13 9.32 -5.29 3.39
C GLY A 13 8.88 -5.71 4.79
N GLY A 14 7.93 -4.98 5.37
CA GLY A 14 7.20 -5.35 6.57
C GLY A 14 5.71 -5.24 6.30
N SER A 15 4.88 -5.59 7.26
CA SER A 15 3.43 -5.51 7.09
C SER A 15 2.95 -4.06 7.01
N ILE A 16 2.05 -3.78 6.09
CA ILE A 16 1.38 -2.48 6.02
C ILE A 16 0.40 -2.41 7.18
N THR A 17 0.50 -1.39 8.03
CA THR A 17 -0.25 -1.34 9.28
C THR A 17 -1.39 -0.33 9.29
N THR A 18 -1.38 0.67 8.41
CA THR A 18 -2.42 1.71 8.41
C THR A 18 -2.91 2.00 7.01
N SER A 19 -4.12 2.54 6.93
CA SER A 19 -4.69 3.06 5.69
C SER A 19 -5.16 4.49 5.93
N ASN A 20 -4.98 5.34 4.92
CA ASN A 20 -5.51 6.70 4.96
C ASN A 20 -6.82 6.82 4.18
N ALA A 21 -7.32 5.72 3.64
CA ALA A 21 -8.63 5.66 3.01
C ALA A 21 -9.67 5.25 4.05
N VAL A 22 -10.83 5.89 4.00
CA VAL A 22 -11.94 5.58 4.90
C VAL A 22 -13.09 4.97 4.13
N ASN A 23 -13.82 4.06 4.77
CA ASN A 23 -15.01 3.43 4.19
C ASN A 23 -14.77 2.68 2.89
N VAL A 24 -13.52 2.25 2.67
CA VAL A 24 -13.16 1.45 1.50
C VAL A 24 -12.50 0.18 2.00
N ASN A 25 -12.95 -0.97 1.50
CA ASN A 25 -12.34 -2.25 1.82
C ASN A 25 -12.06 -3.02 0.54
N ILE A 26 -10.94 -3.73 0.53
CA ILE A 26 -10.55 -4.60 -0.57
C ILE A 26 -10.48 -6.00 -0.02
N THR A 27 -11.46 -6.83 -0.37
CA THR A 27 -11.61 -8.19 0.15
C THR A 27 -11.56 -8.22 1.68
N GLY A 28 -12.28 -7.26 2.31
CA GLY A 28 -12.41 -7.20 3.76
C GLY A 28 -11.30 -6.45 4.49
N LEU A 29 -10.31 -5.91 3.75
CA LEU A 29 -9.19 -5.19 4.35
C LEU A 29 -9.14 -3.76 3.80
N GLU A 30 -8.67 -2.83 4.61
CA GLU A 30 -8.49 -1.46 4.14
C GLU A 30 -7.38 -1.39 3.10
N PRO A 31 -7.50 -0.53 2.07
CA PRO A 31 -6.48 -0.45 1.04
C PRO A 31 -5.21 0.20 1.54
N ALA A 32 -4.08 -0.23 1.00
CA ALA A 32 -2.83 0.50 1.15
C ALA A 32 -2.92 1.79 0.35
N THR A 33 -2.39 2.86 0.90
CA THR A 33 -2.46 4.18 0.29
C THR A 33 -1.10 4.87 0.35
N LEU A 34 -1.00 5.98 -0.35
CA LEU A 34 0.13 6.89 -0.16
C LEU A 34 0.21 7.24 1.33
N ASN A 35 1.40 7.19 1.90
CA ASN A 35 1.68 7.44 3.31
C ASN A 35 1.15 6.37 4.28
N SER A 36 0.66 5.23 3.81
CA SER A 36 0.37 4.11 4.70
C SER A 36 1.65 3.71 5.42
N LYS A 37 1.55 3.44 6.71
CA LYS A 37 2.70 3.05 7.51
C LYS A 37 2.99 1.57 7.33
N ILE A 38 4.26 1.23 7.41
CA ILE A 38 4.75 -0.13 7.29
C ILE A 38 5.42 -0.50 8.60
N ALA A 39 5.19 -1.71 9.10
CA ALA A 39 5.84 -2.17 10.32
C ALA A 39 7.36 -2.13 10.17
N GLY A 40 8.04 -1.68 11.21
CA GLY A 40 9.50 -1.64 11.20
C GLY A 40 10.09 -3.04 10.99
N HIS A 41 11.11 -3.12 10.16
CA HIS A 41 11.73 -4.40 9.83
C HIS A 41 13.25 -4.27 9.70
N GLY A 42 13.84 -3.41 10.51
CA GLY A 42 15.29 -3.21 10.54
C GLY A 42 15.65 -1.80 10.94
N ASP A 43 16.92 -1.46 10.76
CA ASP A 43 17.42 -0.12 11.04
C ASP A 43 17.02 0.83 9.92
N SER A 44 17.20 2.14 10.17
CA SER A 44 16.87 3.15 9.17
C SER A 44 17.46 2.80 7.80
N PRO A 45 16.68 2.93 6.71
CA PRO A 45 15.33 3.48 6.61
C PRO A 45 14.20 2.50 6.91
N HIS A 46 14.49 1.33 7.49
CA HIS A 46 13.53 0.26 7.69
C HIS A 46 12.83 0.32 9.05
N SER A 47 13.15 1.32 9.89
CA SER A 47 12.60 1.38 11.25
C SER A 47 11.18 1.93 11.30
N ALA A 48 10.83 2.86 10.40
CA ALA A 48 9.49 3.44 10.36
C ALA A 48 9.14 3.85 8.93
N PRO A 49 9.10 2.90 8.00
CA PRO A 49 8.85 3.24 6.61
C PRO A 49 7.39 3.55 6.33
N VAL A 50 7.16 4.30 5.25
CA VAL A 50 5.81 4.59 4.75
C VAL A 50 5.80 4.39 3.24
N ILE A 51 4.61 4.16 2.68
CA ILE A 51 4.46 4.02 1.24
C ILE A 51 4.61 5.39 0.58
N VAL A 52 5.43 5.48 -0.44
CA VAL A 52 5.75 6.75 -1.09
C VAL A 52 5.30 6.82 -2.56
N SER A 53 4.69 5.77 -3.09
CA SER A 53 4.12 5.82 -4.43
C SER A 53 2.73 5.20 -4.44
N SER A 54 1.89 5.65 -5.39
CA SER A 54 0.50 5.21 -5.47
C SER A 54 -0.01 5.40 -6.89
N SER A 55 -1.26 4.97 -7.13
CA SER A 55 -1.94 5.20 -8.40
C SER A 55 -2.08 6.68 -8.69
N ASN A 56 -1.99 7.03 -9.97
CA ASN A 56 -2.27 8.40 -10.45
C ASN A 56 -3.72 8.59 -10.84
N SER A 57 -4.52 7.55 -10.81
CA SER A 57 -5.89 7.62 -11.32
C SER A 57 -6.95 7.12 -10.34
N VAL A 58 -6.56 6.38 -9.31
CA VAL A 58 -7.51 5.82 -8.34
C VAL A 58 -7.22 6.39 -6.97
N PHE A 59 -8.20 7.09 -6.40
CA PHE A 59 -8.06 7.80 -5.13
C PHE A 59 -9.22 7.49 -4.21
N SER A 60 -9.01 7.66 -2.92
CA SER A 60 -10.06 7.67 -1.92
C SER A 60 -9.84 8.89 -1.03
N GLY A 61 -10.81 9.80 -1.01
CA GLY A 61 -10.69 11.03 -0.23
C GLY A 61 -9.49 11.88 -0.62
N GLY A 62 -9.10 11.84 -1.88
CA GLY A 62 -7.95 12.60 -2.37
C GLY A 62 -6.60 11.90 -2.15
N ILE A 63 -6.61 10.70 -1.58
CA ILE A 63 -5.38 9.93 -1.31
C ILE A 63 -5.26 8.82 -2.35
N GLY A 64 -4.11 8.71 -3.00
CA GLY A 64 -3.88 7.67 -4.01
C GLY A 64 -3.83 6.29 -3.38
N LEU A 65 -4.47 5.31 -4.01
CA LEU A 65 -4.40 3.91 -3.59
C LEU A 65 -3.12 3.27 -4.13
N SER A 66 -2.50 2.45 -3.31
CA SER A 66 -1.26 1.78 -3.67
C SER A 66 -1.52 0.38 -4.20
N LYS A 67 -0.63 -0.10 -5.05
CA LYS A 67 -0.80 -1.35 -5.79
C LYS A 67 0.51 -2.12 -5.78
N ALA A 68 0.46 -3.35 -6.26
CA ALA A 68 1.66 -4.18 -6.41
C ALA A 68 2.73 -3.42 -7.18
N GLY A 69 3.94 -3.45 -6.67
CA GLY A 69 5.07 -2.73 -7.26
C GLY A 69 5.27 -1.32 -6.74
N ASP A 70 4.29 -0.73 -6.05
CA ASP A 70 4.50 0.55 -5.38
C ASP A 70 5.48 0.36 -4.24
N VAL A 71 6.21 1.41 -3.89
CA VAL A 71 7.37 1.28 -3.01
C VAL A 71 7.17 2.02 -1.69
N GLY A 72 7.83 1.51 -0.65
CA GLY A 72 7.96 2.18 0.61
C GLY A 72 9.21 3.06 0.66
N SER A 73 9.28 3.94 1.64
CA SER A 73 10.43 4.82 1.83
C SER A 73 11.72 4.04 2.13
N CYS A 74 11.59 2.78 2.51
CA CYS A 74 12.74 1.91 2.74
C CYS A 74 13.28 1.24 1.47
N GLY A 75 12.62 1.44 0.33
CA GLY A 75 13.04 0.86 -0.94
C GLY A 75 12.39 -0.47 -1.29
N HIS A 76 11.65 -1.09 -0.37
CA HIS A 76 10.93 -2.32 -0.68
C HIS A 76 9.66 -2.01 -1.45
N SER A 77 9.25 -2.92 -2.32
CA SER A 77 7.98 -2.78 -3.04
C SER A 77 6.92 -3.69 -2.42
N ILE A 78 5.66 -3.34 -2.68
CA ILE A 78 4.53 -4.15 -2.23
C ILE A 78 4.61 -5.49 -2.95
N SER A 79 4.74 -6.57 -2.20
CA SER A 79 4.99 -7.90 -2.74
C SER A 79 3.81 -8.86 -2.55
N THR A 80 2.87 -8.55 -1.66
CA THR A 80 1.61 -9.30 -1.57
C THR A 80 0.45 -8.33 -1.75
N TYR A 81 -0.70 -8.81 -2.25
CA TYR A 81 -1.75 -7.92 -2.73
C TYR A 81 -3.04 -8.72 -2.96
N SER A 82 -4.11 -8.00 -3.25
CA SER A 82 -5.40 -8.61 -3.53
C SER A 82 -5.32 -9.49 -4.78
N SER A 83 -5.99 -10.64 -4.74
CA SER A 83 -6.09 -11.49 -5.92
C SER A 83 -7.28 -11.12 -6.81
N ASN A 84 -8.19 -10.27 -6.33
CA ASN A 84 -9.45 -9.99 -7.00
C ASN A 84 -9.65 -8.54 -7.42
N VAL A 85 -8.87 -7.61 -6.90
CA VAL A 85 -9.08 -6.18 -7.17
C VAL A 85 -7.82 -5.59 -7.76
N ASN A 86 -7.96 -4.94 -8.90
CA ASN A 86 -6.86 -4.30 -9.60
C ASN A 86 -7.06 -2.79 -9.63
N ILE A 87 -5.96 -2.06 -9.55
CA ILE A 87 -5.94 -0.61 -9.64
C ILE A 87 -5.28 -0.25 -10.95
N GLY A 88 -5.97 0.57 -11.73
CA GLY A 88 -5.43 1.03 -12.99
C GLY A 88 -4.28 2.02 -12.77
N ALA A 89 -3.33 2.00 -13.69
CA ALA A 89 -2.20 2.93 -13.75
C ALA A 89 -1.64 3.34 -12.41
#